data_f12fb8f5ee5b5a82a4655d7c48f29b02
#
_entry.id   f12fb8f5ee5b5a82a4655d7c48f29b02
#
_cell.length_a   1.000
_cell.length_b   1.000
_cell.length_c   1.000
_cell.angle_alpha   90.00
_cell.angle_beta   90.00
_cell.angle_gamma   90.00
#
_symmetry.space_group_name_H-M   'P 1'
#
loop_
_entity.id
_entity.type
_entity.pdbx_description
1 polymer ?
#
loop_
_entity_poly.entity_id
_entity_poly.type
_entity_poly.pdbx_seq_one_letter_code
_entity_poly.pdbx_strand_id
1 'polypeptide(L)'
;MLGGIPVRNPTSGQAAALLGRLVREEADVLDGIDGRLQGRAEYAIEQLSCVVEGRDQYRHRSTDGVLQLTGPQIDMLLARRGDAVRHLTGLCAAFRAMSQAATASAPAVSRTPARRPNGR
;
A
#
# COMPACT_ATOMS: atom_id res chain seq x y z
N MET A 1 14.87 -38.33 -16.31
CA MET A 1 13.45 -38.00 -16.52
C MET A 1 13.06 -36.92 -15.53
N LEU A 2 12.94 -35.72 -16.02
CA LEU A 2 12.44 -34.60 -15.22
C LEU A 2 10.91 -34.73 -15.21
N GLY A 3 10.37 -35.35 -14.16
CA GLY A 3 8.96 -35.21 -13.88
C GLY A 3 8.65 -33.74 -13.67
N GLY A 4 8.05 -33.09 -14.68
CA GLY A 4 7.56 -31.72 -14.52
C GLY A 4 6.62 -31.70 -13.34
N ILE A 5 6.96 -30.91 -12.30
CA ILE A 5 6.03 -30.58 -11.24
C ILE A 5 4.85 -29.91 -11.94
N PRO A 6 3.62 -30.44 -11.85
CA PRO A 6 2.49 -29.77 -12.43
C PRO A 6 2.35 -28.42 -11.75
N VAL A 7 2.58 -27.36 -12.50
CA VAL A 7 2.27 -26.00 -12.04
C VAL A 7 0.75 -25.96 -11.90
N ARG A 8 0.29 -26.15 -10.67
CA ARG A 8 -1.12 -25.95 -10.37
C ARG A 8 -1.42 -24.48 -10.57
N ASN A 9 -2.12 -24.16 -11.63
CA ASN A 9 -2.70 -22.83 -11.75
C ASN A 9 -3.61 -22.60 -10.55
N PRO A 10 -3.39 -21.52 -9.78
CA PRO A 10 -4.23 -21.21 -8.64
C PRO A 10 -5.68 -21.03 -9.11
N THR A 11 -6.62 -21.56 -8.35
CA THR A 11 -8.03 -21.28 -8.58
C THR A 11 -8.28 -19.77 -8.43
N SER A 12 -9.34 -19.24 -9.04
CA SER A 12 -9.70 -17.82 -8.94
C SER A 12 -9.83 -17.36 -7.49
N GLY A 13 -10.34 -18.20 -6.59
CA GLY A 13 -10.44 -17.90 -5.16
C GLY A 13 -9.07 -17.84 -4.49
N GLN A 14 -8.13 -18.70 -4.84
CA GLN A 14 -6.76 -18.68 -4.30
C GLN A 14 -5.99 -17.45 -4.79
N ALA A 15 -6.15 -17.07 -6.04
CA ALA A 15 -5.52 -15.88 -6.60
C ALA A 15 -6.06 -14.60 -5.94
N ALA A 16 -7.37 -14.49 -5.71
CA ALA A 16 -7.98 -13.38 -5.00
C ALA A 16 -7.51 -13.31 -3.54
N ALA A 17 -7.41 -14.45 -2.86
CA ALA A 17 -6.90 -14.52 -1.49
C ALA A 17 -5.42 -14.09 -1.41
N LEU A 18 -4.60 -14.51 -2.38
CA LEU A 18 -3.21 -14.10 -2.48
C LEU A 18 -3.07 -12.60 -2.71
N LEU A 19 -3.83 -12.01 -3.65
CA LEU A 19 -3.85 -10.58 -3.88
C LEU A 19 -4.30 -9.80 -2.66
N GLY A 20 -5.33 -10.26 -1.96
CA GLY A 20 -5.79 -9.63 -0.72
C GLY A 20 -4.71 -9.62 0.36
N ARG A 21 -3.90 -10.68 0.45
CA ARG A 21 -2.74 -10.74 1.35
C ARG A 21 -1.67 -9.74 0.93
N LEU A 22 -1.34 -9.68 -0.35
CA LEU A 22 -0.35 -8.74 -0.87
C LEU A 22 -0.76 -7.28 -0.64
N VAL A 23 -2.04 -6.97 -0.81
CA VAL A 23 -2.59 -5.63 -0.50
C VAL A 23 -2.36 -5.29 0.97
N ARG A 24 -2.64 -6.21 1.89
CA ARG A 24 -2.43 -5.98 3.33
C ARG A 24 -0.97 -5.83 3.68
N GLU A 25 -0.10 -6.68 3.14
CA GLU A 25 1.35 -6.60 3.36
C GLU A 25 1.90 -5.27 2.87
N GLU A 26 1.47 -4.81 1.70
CA GLU A 26 1.92 -3.53 1.14
C GLU A 26 1.36 -2.34 1.93
N ALA A 27 0.13 -2.42 2.42
CA ALA A 27 -0.44 -1.41 3.31
C ALA A 27 0.37 -1.31 4.62
N ASP A 28 0.76 -2.44 5.21
CA ASP A 28 1.61 -2.45 6.40
C ASP A 28 3.00 -1.85 6.13
N VAL A 29 3.58 -2.10 4.96
CA VAL A 29 4.83 -1.46 4.51
C VAL A 29 4.66 0.05 4.42
N LEU A 30 3.57 0.52 3.83
CA LEU A 30 3.26 1.94 3.70
C LEU A 30 3.10 2.60 5.08
N ASP A 31 2.37 1.98 5.99
CA ASP A 31 2.19 2.48 7.36
C ASP A 31 3.53 2.58 8.10
N GLY A 32 4.42 1.61 7.91
CA GLY A 32 5.77 1.65 8.46
C GLY A 32 6.62 2.79 7.89
N ILE A 33 6.52 3.06 6.61
CA ILE A 33 7.20 4.19 5.95
C ILE A 33 6.64 5.52 6.49
N ASP A 34 5.33 5.67 6.56
CA ASP A 34 4.68 6.88 7.08
C ASP A 34 5.05 7.16 8.53
N GLY A 35 5.11 6.14 9.37
CA GLY A 35 5.55 6.28 10.77
C GLY A 35 6.99 6.78 10.87
N ARG A 36 7.90 6.24 10.08
CA ARG A 36 9.30 6.70 10.04
C ARG A 36 9.43 8.11 9.49
N LEU A 37 8.69 8.42 8.43
CA LEU A 37 8.66 9.76 7.83
C LEU A 37 8.17 10.80 8.83
N GLN A 38 7.08 10.51 9.53
CA GLN A 38 6.53 11.39 10.58
C GLN A 38 7.55 11.63 11.69
N GLY A 39 8.19 10.58 12.19
CA GLY A 39 9.21 10.69 13.23
C GLY A 39 10.41 11.54 12.81
N ARG A 40 10.88 11.39 11.57
CA ARG A 40 11.98 12.20 11.01
C ARG A 40 11.57 13.65 10.81
N ALA A 41 10.35 13.90 10.33
CA ALA A 41 9.82 15.24 10.17
C ALA A 41 9.66 15.96 11.52
N GLU A 42 9.12 15.29 12.52
CA GLU A 42 8.98 15.83 13.88
C GLU A 42 10.34 16.18 14.49
N TYR A 43 11.33 15.31 14.32
CA TYR A 43 12.70 15.58 14.75
C TYR A 43 13.27 16.83 14.08
N ALA A 44 13.12 16.96 12.76
CA ALA A 44 13.59 18.12 12.01
C ALA A 44 12.90 19.40 12.46
N ILE A 45 11.59 19.36 12.69
CA ILE A 45 10.82 20.50 13.19
C ILE A 45 11.33 20.93 14.57
N GLU A 46 11.56 19.97 15.48
CA GLU A 46 12.07 20.28 16.82
C GLU A 46 13.45 20.95 16.75
N GLN A 47 14.36 20.42 15.94
CA GLN A 47 15.69 20.99 15.78
C GLN A 47 15.65 22.38 15.16
N LEU A 48 14.85 22.58 14.12
CA LEU A 48 14.67 23.88 13.47
C LEU A 48 13.98 24.90 14.39
N SER A 49 13.03 24.45 15.20
CA SER A 49 12.39 25.30 16.21
C SER A 49 13.39 25.79 17.26
N CYS A 50 14.32 24.93 17.67
CA CYS A 50 15.41 25.35 18.56
C CYS A 50 16.27 26.47 17.95
N VAL A 51 16.54 26.40 16.65
CA VAL A 51 17.28 27.45 15.93
C VAL A 51 16.49 28.75 15.88
N VAL A 52 15.20 28.67 15.52
CA VAL A 52 14.33 29.86 15.45
C VAL A 52 14.22 30.57 16.80
N GLU A 53 14.16 29.81 17.89
CA GLU A 53 14.05 30.34 19.25
C GLU A 53 15.42 30.70 19.87
N GLY A 54 16.52 30.47 19.17
CA GLY A 54 17.88 30.74 19.66
C GLY A 54 18.34 29.77 20.75
N ARG A 55 17.63 28.71 21.02
CA ARG A 55 17.96 27.72 22.08
C ARG A 55 19.12 26.81 21.72
N ASP A 56 19.46 26.70 20.44
CA ASP A 56 20.61 25.94 19.94
C ASP A 56 21.94 26.46 20.47
N GLN A 57 22.04 27.78 20.70
CA GLN A 57 23.24 28.45 21.21
C GLN A 57 23.60 28.01 22.63
N TYR A 58 22.66 27.51 23.41
CA TYR A 58 22.82 27.13 24.81
C TYR A 58 22.94 25.63 25.01
N ARG A 59 22.76 24.86 23.97
CA ARG A 59 22.95 23.41 23.99
C ARG A 59 24.29 23.06 23.37
N HIS A 60 25.08 22.24 24.04
CA HIS A 60 26.32 21.67 23.49
C HIS A 60 26.10 20.74 22.29
N ARG A 61 24.90 20.72 21.74
CA ARG A 61 24.57 20.00 20.53
C ARG A 61 24.55 20.99 19.37
N SER A 62 25.53 20.81 18.48
CA SER A 62 25.51 21.49 17.20
C SER A 62 24.29 21.05 16.40
N THR A 63 23.50 22.01 15.96
CA THR A 63 22.46 21.80 14.95
C THR A 63 23.04 21.84 13.53
N ASP A 64 24.37 22.02 13.43
CA ASP A 64 25.06 22.01 12.15
C ASP A 64 24.87 20.65 11.46
N GLY A 65 24.44 20.68 10.24
CA GLY A 65 24.22 19.49 9.45
C GLY A 65 22.94 18.72 9.72
N VAL A 66 22.02 19.22 10.55
CA VAL A 66 20.71 18.56 10.77
C VAL A 66 20.01 18.26 9.45
N LEU A 67 19.97 19.22 8.53
CA LEU A 67 19.37 19.05 7.22
C LEU A 67 20.20 18.14 6.30
N GLN A 68 21.53 18.11 6.48
CA GLN A 68 22.40 17.22 5.72
C GLN A 68 22.18 15.75 6.09
N LEU A 69 21.87 15.46 7.35
CA LEU A 69 21.60 14.09 7.82
C LEU A 69 20.12 13.72 7.65
N THR A 70 19.22 14.59 8.05
CA THR A 70 17.78 14.31 8.10
C THR A 70 17.11 14.54 6.75
N GLY A 71 17.55 15.55 5.97
CA GLY A 71 16.98 15.88 4.68
C GLY A 71 17.01 14.69 3.70
N PRO A 72 18.16 14.09 3.42
CA PRO A 72 18.24 12.91 2.53
C PRO A 72 17.43 11.72 3.03
N GLN A 73 17.35 11.52 4.34
CA GLN A 73 16.52 10.45 4.93
C GLN A 73 15.03 10.70 4.68
N ILE A 74 14.58 11.94 4.83
CA ILE A 74 13.20 12.34 4.53
C ILE A 74 12.92 12.16 3.04
N ASP A 75 13.81 12.64 2.18
CA ASP A 75 13.68 12.50 0.73
C ASP A 75 13.58 11.04 0.29
N MET A 76 14.42 10.19 0.86
CA MET A 76 14.37 8.74 0.59
C MET A 76 13.03 8.12 1.04
N LEU A 77 12.54 8.49 2.22
CA LEU A 77 11.26 7.99 2.73
C LEU A 77 10.08 8.49 1.89
N LEU A 78 10.13 9.76 1.43
CA LEU A 78 9.12 10.30 0.51
C LEU A 78 9.10 9.53 -0.82
N ALA A 79 10.26 9.23 -1.39
CA ALA A 79 10.35 8.45 -2.61
C ALA A 79 9.80 7.03 -2.40
N ARG A 80 10.17 6.36 -1.32
CA ARG A 80 9.67 5.02 -0.98
C ARG A 80 8.17 5.02 -0.73
N ARG A 81 7.64 6.05 -0.08
CA ARG A 81 6.19 6.21 0.09
C ARG A 81 5.49 6.32 -1.26
N GLY A 82 6.02 7.13 -2.17
CA GLY A 82 5.47 7.26 -3.51
C GLY A 82 5.46 5.93 -4.27
N ASP A 83 6.51 5.13 -4.17
CA ASP A 83 6.59 3.81 -4.78
C ASP A 83 5.59 2.84 -4.14
N ALA A 84 5.48 2.82 -2.82
CA ALA A 84 4.54 1.98 -2.11
C ALA A 84 3.09 2.32 -2.45
N VAL A 85 2.74 3.60 -2.56
CA VAL A 85 1.40 4.05 -2.97
C VAL A 85 1.09 3.58 -4.39
N ARG A 86 2.02 3.74 -5.33
CA ARG A 86 1.83 3.27 -6.70
C ARG A 86 1.65 1.75 -6.76
N HIS A 87 2.46 1.02 -6.02
CA HIS A 87 2.37 -0.44 -5.96
C HIS A 87 1.04 -0.89 -5.35
N LEU A 88 0.65 -0.30 -4.23
CA LEU A 88 -0.62 -0.60 -3.56
C LEU A 88 -1.81 -0.28 -4.47
N THR A 89 -1.79 0.85 -5.16
CA THR A 89 -2.83 1.23 -6.12
C THR A 89 -2.95 0.19 -7.24
N GLY A 90 -1.82 -0.29 -7.76
CA GLY A 90 -1.80 -1.36 -8.77
C GLY A 90 -2.37 -2.68 -8.24
N LEU A 91 -2.00 -3.09 -7.03
CA LEU A 91 -2.53 -4.29 -6.40
C LEU A 91 -4.04 -4.19 -6.14
N CYS A 92 -4.52 -3.05 -5.68
CA CYS A 92 -5.95 -2.82 -5.47
C CYS A 92 -6.73 -2.86 -6.80
N ALA A 93 -6.18 -2.29 -7.87
CA ALA A 93 -6.78 -2.35 -9.19
C ALA A 93 -6.86 -3.80 -9.71
N ALA A 94 -5.80 -4.58 -9.54
CA ALA A 94 -5.78 -5.99 -9.89
C ALA A 94 -6.79 -6.81 -9.08
N PHE A 95 -6.87 -6.55 -7.79
CA PHE A 95 -7.86 -7.21 -6.91
C PHE A 95 -9.30 -6.90 -7.34
N ARG A 96 -9.61 -5.66 -7.64
CA ARG A 96 -10.93 -5.25 -8.15
C ARG A 96 -11.25 -5.90 -9.48
N ALA A 97 -10.30 -5.94 -10.41
CA ALA A 97 -10.48 -6.57 -11.72
C ALA A 97 -10.76 -8.08 -11.56
N MET A 98 -10.06 -8.77 -10.67
CA MET A 98 -10.31 -10.18 -10.38
C MET A 98 -11.67 -10.40 -9.72
N SER A 99 -12.06 -9.56 -8.78
CA SER A 99 -13.36 -9.62 -8.12
C SER A 99 -14.51 -9.40 -9.10
N GLN A 100 -14.35 -8.45 -10.02
CA GLN A 100 -15.32 -8.19 -11.08
C GLN A 100 -15.38 -9.34 -12.07
N ALA A 101 -14.25 -9.91 -12.48
CA ALA A 101 -14.20 -11.06 -13.37
C ALA A 101 -14.86 -12.30 -12.72
N ALA A 102 -14.63 -12.54 -11.44
CA ALA A 102 -15.27 -13.61 -10.69
C ALA A 102 -16.79 -13.41 -10.62
N THR A 103 -17.25 -12.19 -10.43
CA THR A 103 -18.68 -11.85 -10.41
C THR A 103 -19.31 -12.01 -11.80
N ALA A 104 -18.60 -11.62 -12.86
CA ALA A 104 -19.08 -11.76 -14.24
C ALA A 104 -19.10 -13.22 -14.72
N SER A 105 -18.17 -14.08 -14.23
CA SER A 105 -18.10 -15.49 -14.56
C SER A 105 -18.91 -16.39 -13.61
N ALA A 106 -19.45 -15.84 -12.53
CA ALA A 106 -20.44 -16.54 -11.72
C ALA A 106 -21.61 -16.91 -12.64
N PRO A 107 -22.04 -18.21 -12.68
CA PRO A 107 -23.18 -18.57 -13.50
C PRO A 107 -24.32 -17.63 -13.14
N ALA A 108 -24.73 -16.85 -14.11
CA ALA A 108 -25.93 -16.05 -13.96
C ALA A 108 -26.99 -17.04 -13.47
N VAL A 109 -27.39 -16.88 -12.20
CA VAL A 109 -28.64 -17.52 -11.77
C VAL A 109 -29.62 -17.02 -12.80
N SER A 110 -29.94 -17.87 -13.79
CA SER A 110 -30.93 -17.52 -14.76
C SER A 110 -32.18 -17.22 -13.95
N ARG A 111 -32.43 -15.98 -13.72
CA ARG A 111 -33.78 -15.56 -13.41
C ARG A 111 -34.57 -15.98 -14.61
N THR A 112 -35.07 -17.19 -14.55
CA THR A 112 -36.19 -17.56 -15.41
C THR A 112 -37.18 -16.44 -15.25
N PRO A 113 -37.45 -15.64 -16.29
CA PRO A 113 -38.49 -14.65 -16.16
C PRO A 113 -39.72 -15.45 -15.72
N ALA A 114 -40.23 -15.11 -14.56
CA ALA A 114 -41.48 -15.70 -14.12
C ALA A 114 -42.43 -15.61 -15.30
N ARG A 115 -42.68 -16.76 -15.93
CA ARG A 115 -43.61 -16.86 -17.01
C ARG A 115 -44.90 -16.29 -16.47
N ARG A 116 -45.26 -15.11 -16.88
CA ARG A 116 -46.57 -14.55 -16.55
C ARG A 116 -47.58 -15.61 -16.97
N PRO A 117 -48.36 -16.13 -16.04
CA PRO A 117 -49.46 -16.93 -16.48
C PRO A 117 -50.27 -16.04 -17.43
N ASN A 118 -50.39 -16.46 -18.65
CA ASN A 118 -51.39 -15.88 -19.53
C ASN A 118 -52.73 -16.10 -18.86
N GLY A 119 -53.04 -15.25 -17.88
CA GLY A 119 -54.39 -15.12 -17.43
C GLY A 119 -55.17 -14.44 -18.50
N ARG A 120 -56.04 -15.15 -19.11
CA ARG A 120 -57.15 -14.49 -19.70
C ARG A 120 -57.81 -13.58 -18.68
#